data_f8b5e5f306bf082f600e806aa73f3719
#
_entry.id   f8b5e5f306bf082f600e806aa73f3719
#
_cell.length_a   1.000
_cell.length_b   1.000
_cell.length_c   1.000
_cell.angle_alpha   90.00
_cell.angle_beta   90.00
_cell.angle_gamma   90.00
#
_symmetry.space_group_name_H-M   'P 1'
#
loop_
_entity.id
_entity.type
_entity.pdbx_description
1 polymer ?
#
loop_
_entity_poly.entity_id
_entity_poly.type
_entity_poly.pdbx_seq_one_letter_code
_entity_poly.pdbx_strand_id
1 'polypeptide(L)'
;DLGSTVENIPYPEAEAVSKMSSVINGVEAAVIHEERLKTKADLMDPVVGPRLLSEREYLATDYVKMLKELKALQVSQMETLSEVDVVLSPSARIPAMPVATVDESLAVYLNYAEQYIANSNVGNRLGLCGLSLPCGFTSKGLPIGLLLNGKPFQEAMVLRVGYAYEQATNWKEVHPDLSWAGE
;
A
#
# COMPACT_ATOMS: atom_id res chain seq x y z
N ASP A 1 -2.51 26.92 -6.87
CA ASP A 1 -2.34 27.15 -5.43
C ASP A 1 -3.72 27.00 -4.77
N LEU A 2 -3.86 25.96 -3.91
CA LEU A 2 -5.11 25.63 -3.22
C LEU A 2 -5.14 26.17 -1.78
N GLY A 3 -4.20 27.06 -1.43
CA GLY A 3 -4.05 27.60 -0.08
C GLY A 3 -3.38 26.62 0.90
N SER A 4 -2.83 25.52 0.41
CA SER A 4 -2.09 24.55 1.21
C SER A 4 -0.60 24.86 1.20
N THR A 5 0.08 24.58 2.32
CA THR A 5 1.55 24.57 2.39
C THR A 5 2.01 23.12 2.17
N VAL A 6 3.00 22.93 1.30
CA VAL A 6 3.62 21.62 1.05
C VAL A 6 5.08 21.70 1.45
N GLU A 7 5.50 20.79 2.33
CA GLU A 7 6.88 20.71 2.82
C GLU A 7 7.35 19.26 2.89
N ASN A 8 8.67 19.09 2.86
CA ASN A 8 9.28 17.78 3.09
C ASN A 8 9.55 17.61 4.58
N ILE A 9 9.02 16.54 5.15
CA ILE A 9 9.25 16.20 6.56
C ILE A 9 10.03 14.88 6.67
N PRO A 10 10.89 14.71 7.67
CA PRO A 10 11.41 13.39 8.04
C PRO A 10 10.25 12.50 8.50
N TYR A 11 10.20 11.27 8.02
CA TYR A 11 9.18 10.30 8.45
C TYR A 11 9.84 8.93 8.72
N PRO A 12 10.58 8.82 9.84
CA PRO A 12 11.35 7.62 10.17
C PRO A 12 10.48 6.37 10.37
N GLU A 13 9.25 6.54 10.87
CA GLU A 13 8.32 5.43 11.06
C GLU A 13 7.91 4.81 9.72
N ALA A 14 7.71 5.61 8.66
CA ALA A 14 7.43 5.09 7.32
C ALA A 14 8.62 4.28 6.78
N GLU A 15 9.85 4.73 7.02
CA GLU A 15 11.05 3.99 6.65
C GLU A 15 11.16 2.68 7.44
N ALA A 16 10.91 2.73 8.76
CA ALA A 16 10.97 1.55 9.61
C ALA A 16 9.94 0.49 9.20
N VAL A 17 8.67 0.86 9.02
CA VAL A 17 7.64 -0.13 8.60
C VAL A 17 7.86 -0.64 7.18
N SER A 18 8.50 0.12 6.29
CA SER A 18 8.86 -0.36 4.95
C SER A 18 9.88 -1.49 4.99
N LYS A 19 10.73 -1.53 6.02
CA LYS A 19 11.74 -2.58 6.24
C LYS A 19 11.21 -3.76 7.06
N MET A 20 10.04 -3.62 7.70
CA MET A 20 9.44 -4.71 8.46
C MET A 20 9.02 -5.84 7.52
N SER A 21 9.28 -7.06 7.94
CA SER A 21 8.82 -8.26 7.24
C SER A 21 7.29 -8.30 7.13
N SER A 22 6.79 -8.96 6.09
CA SER A 22 5.37 -9.25 5.91
C SER A 22 4.83 -10.34 6.85
N VAL A 23 5.64 -10.81 7.79
CA VAL A 23 5.36 -11.93 8.70
C VAL A 23 4.04 -11.75 9.44
N ILE A 24 3.73 -10.55 9.95
CA ILE A 24 2.47 -10.32 10.67
C ILE A 24 1.28 -10.73 9.80
N ASN A 25 1.20 -10.17 8.59
CA ASN A 25 0.10 -10.47 7.67
C ASN A 25 0.11 -11.94 7.23
N GLY A 26 1.30 -12.51 7.02
CA GLY A 26 1.46 -13.90 6.59
C GLY A 26 1.00 -14.88 7.66
N VAL A 27 1.41 -14.68 8.91
CA VAL A 27 1.00 -15.54 10.05
C VAL A 27 -0.51 -15.44 10.27
N GLU A 28 -1.08 -14.24 10.28
CA GLU A 28 -2.52 -14.05 10.44
C GLU A 28 -3.32 -14.67 9.28
N ALA A 29 -2.88 -14.48 8.04
CA ALA A 29 -3.51 -15.08 6.87
C ALA A 29 -3.41 -16.61 6.88
N ALA A 30 -2.29 -17.19 7.34
CA ALA A 30 -2.12 -18.62 7.48
C ALA A 30 -3.12 -19.22 8.49
N VAL A 31 -3.41 -18.51 9.59
CA VAL A 31 -4.41 -18.92 10.57
C VAL A 31 -5.83 -18.83 9.99
N ILE A 32 -6.18 -17.71 9.34
CA ILE A 32 -7.50 -17.51 8.73
C ILE A 32 -7.78 -18.55 7.64
N HIS A 33 -6.76 -18.91 6.87
CA HIS A 33 -6.89 -19.87 5.76
C HIS A 33 -6.49 -21.29 6.11
N GLU A 34 -6.29 -21.63 7.38
CA GLU A 34 -5.78 -22.93 7.81
C GLU A 34 -6.54 -24.12 7.22
N GLU A 35 -7.87 -24.09 7.27
CA GLU A 35 -8.71 -25.16 6.73
C GLU A 35 -8.61 -25.28 5.21
N ARG A 36 -8.53 -24.14 4.50
CA ARG A 36 -8.33 -24.11 3.05
C ARG A 36 -6.96 -24.64 2.66
N LEU A 37 -5.93 -24.30 3.41
CA LEU A 37 -4.58 -24.81 3.20
C LEU A 37 -4.47 -26.32 3.40
N LYS A 38 -5.30 -26.91 4.29
CA LYS A 38 -5.37 -28.36 4.51
C LYS A 38 -6.13 -29.10 3.41
N THR A 39 -7.23 -28.52 2.91
CA THR A 39 -8.21 -29.25 2.10
C THR A 39 -8.29 -28.83 0.65
N LYS A 40 -7.76 -27.66 0.28
CA LYS A 40 -7.90 -27.03 -1.03
C LYS A 40 -6.62 -26.29 -1.47
N ALA A 41 -5.46 -26.70 -1.00
CA ALA A 41 -4.20 -26.06 -1.35
C ALA A 41 -3.91 -26.07 -2.85
N ASP A 42 -4.35 -27.13 -3.54
CA ASP A 42 -4.24 -27.31 -5.00
C ASP A 42 -5.09 -26.32 -5.82
N LEU A 43 -6.11 -25.72 -5.21
CA LEU A 43 -6.95 -24.69 -5.83
C LEU A 43 -6.46 -23.26 -5.53
N MET A 44 -5.43 -23.10 -4.72
CA MET A 44 -4.83 -21.79 -4.42
C MET A 44 -3.83 -21.41 -5.51
N ASP A 45 -3.64 -20.11 -5.67
CA ASP A 45 -2.58 -19.59 -6.53
C ASP A 45 -1.23 -20.20 -6.15
N PRO A 46 -0.41 -20.66 -7.13
CA PRO A 46 0.85 -21.36 -6.89
C PRO A 46 1.91 -20.54 -6.15
N VAL A 47 1.76 -19.22 -6.08
CA VAL A 47 2.64 -18.33 -5.30
C VAL A 47 2.09 -18.12 -3.89
N VAL A 48 0.77 -17.92 -3.76
CA VAL A 48 0.12 -17.57 -2.49
C VAL A 48 0.06 -18.77 -1.53
N GLY A 49 -0.36 -19.93 -2.00
CA GLY A 49 -0.53 -21.13 -1.18
C GLY A 49 0.75 -21.55 -0.44
N PRO A 50 1.86 -21.83 -1.16
CA PRO A 50 3.14 -22.19 -0.54
C PRO A 50 3.69 -21.13 0.41
N ARG A 51 3.52 -19.83 0.08
CA ARG A 51 3.94 -18.74 0.96
C ARG A 51 3.19 -18.76 2.28
N LEU A 52 1.88 -18.90 2.28
CA LEU A 52 1.09 -19.00 3.51
C LEU A 52 1.45 -20.23 4.34
N LEU A 53 1.84 -21.34 3.73
CA LEU A 53 2.31 -22.51 4.44
C LEU A 53 3.63 -22.25 5.18
N SER A 54 4.59 -21.56 4.54
CA SER A 54 5.88 -21.24 5.16
C SER A 54 5.74 -20.24 6.33
N GLU A 55 4.74 -19.36 6.30
CA GLU A 55 4.49 -18.38 7.36
C GLU A 55 4.02 -19.04 8.69
N ARG A 56 3.61 -20.30 8.67
CA ARG A 56 3.27 -21.07 9.87
C ARG A 56 4.48 -21.49 10.72
N GLU A 57 5.67 -21.41 10.14
CA GLU A 57 6.92 -21.83 10.81
C GLU A 57 7.53 -20.72 11.68
N TYR A 58 6.96 -19.50 11.66
CA TYR A 58 7.45 -18.42 12.52
C TYR A 58 7.19 -18.68 13.99
N LEU A 59 8.18 -18.30 14.82
CA LEU A 59 8.05 -18.42 16.25
C LEU A 59 7.05 -17.38 16.79
N ALA A 60 6.18 -17.81 17.69
CA ALA A 60 5.23 -16.92 18.36
C ALA A 60 5.93 -15.75 19.07
N THR A 61 7.15 -15.96 19.59
CA THR A 61 7.96 -14.93 20.22
C THR A 61 8.36 -13.82 19.25
N ASP A 62 8.66 -14.15 18.00
CA ASP A 62 9.07 -13.18 16.98
C ASP A 62 7.87 -12.40 16.45
N TYR A 63 6.74 -13.09 16.25
CA TYR A 63 5.46 -12.45 15.94
C TYR A 63 5.06 -11.41 17.01
N VAL A 64 5.15 -11.77 18.31
CA VAL A 64 4.83 -10.83 19.40
C VAL A 64 5.80 -9.65 19.47
N LYS A 65 7.09 -9.85 19.20
CA LYS A 65 8.08 -8.75 19.12
C LYS A 65 7.72 -7.77 17.99
N MET A 66 7.38 -8.29 16.81
CA MET A 66 6.98 -7.45 15.67
C MET A 66 5.70 -6.65 15.95
N LEU A 67 4.70 -7.25 16.60
CA LEU A 67 3.49 -6.52 17.02
C LEU A 67 3.81 -5.37 18.00
N LYS A 68 4.72 -5.59 18.95
CA LYS A 68 5.15 -4.55 19.89
C LYS A 68 5.89 -3.42 19.16
N GLU A 69 6.79 -3.76 18.26
CA GLU A 69 7.52 -2.78 17.44
C GLU A 69 6.55 -1.96 16.58
N LEU A 70 5.64 -2.62 15.86
CA LEU A 70 4.63 -1.95 15.06
C LEU A 70 3.78 -0.99 15.91
N LYS A 71 3.36 -1.43 17.09
CA LYS A 71 2.60 -0.57 18.00
C LYS A 71 3.39 0.64 18.47
N ALA A 72 4.68 0.50 18.75
CA ALA A 72 5.55 1.61 19.10
C ALA A 72 5.65 2.63 17.95
N LEU A 73 5.83 2.17 16.71
CA LEU A 73 5.86 3.03 15.52
C LEU A 73 4.51 3.74 15.29
N GLN A 74 3.38 3.06 15.51
CA GLN A 74 2.06 3.68 15.43
C GLN A 74 1.86 4.80 16.47
N VAL A 75 2.50 4.70 17.61
CA VAL A 75 2.44 5.75 18.65
C VAL A 75 3.38 6.91 18.31
N SER A 76 4.65 6.62 17.96
CA SER A 76 5.65 7.67 17.70
C SER A 76 5.31 8.53 16.49
N GLN A 77 4.69 7.94 15.45
CA GLN A 77 4.28 8.72 14.27
C GLN A 77 3.32 9.86 14.59
N MET A 78 2.53 9.76 15.67
CA MET A 78 1.59 10.83 16.03
C MET A 78 2.31 12.14 16.39
N GLU A 79 3.52 12.05 16.94
CA GLU A 79 4.39 13.20 17.18
C GLU A 79 4.99 13.70 15.86
N THR A 80 5.55 12.80 15.05
CA THR A 80 6.11 13.12 13.73
C THR A 80 5.10 13.83 12.83
N LEU A 81 3.82 13.42 12.88
CA LEU A 81 2.75 14.00 12.07
C LEU A 81 1.96 15.10 12.78
N SER A 82 2.40 15.61 13.97
CA SER A 82 1.62 16.58 14.75
C SER A 82 1.28 17.84 13.95
N GLU A 83 2.23 18.36 13.19
CA GLU A 83 2.14 19.62 12.44
C GLU A 83 1.66 19.46 10.99
N VAL A 84 1.32 18.25 10.54
CA VAL A 84 0.82 18.01 9.19
C VAL A 84 -0.60 17.46 9.20
N ASP A 85 -1.41 17.86 8.23
CA ASP A 85 -2.78 17.39 8.05
C ASP A 85 -2.82 16.08 7.27
N VAL A 86 -2.04 15.99 6.18
CA VAL A 86 -1.94 14.80 5.33
C VAL A 86 -0.51 14.62 4.82
N VAL A 87 -0.13 13.37 4.58
CA VAL A 87 1.13 13.02 3.91
C VAL A 87 0.83 12.64 2.47
N LEU A 88 1.64 13.15 1.53
CA LEU A 88 1.50 12.91 0.10
C LEU A 88 2.57 11.94 -0.39
N SER A 89 2.17 10.99 -1.22
CA SER A 89 3.10 10.12 -1.93
C SER A 89 2.48 9.62 -3.25
N PRO A 90 3.27 9.10 -4.21
CA PRO A 90 2.70 8.29 -5.28
C PRO A 90 1.97 7.06 -4.70
N SER A 91 0.84 6.65 -5.30
CA SER A 91 0.09 5.46 -4.85
C SER A 91 0.92 4.18 -4.99
N ALA A 92 1.73 4.07 -6.03
CA ALA A 92 2.71 3.01 -6.24
C ALA A 92 4.08 3.61 -6.58
N ARG A 93 5.18 2.93 -6.27
CA ARG A 93 6.54 3.40 -6.56
C ARG A 93 6.90 3.35 -8.04
N ILE A 94 6.24 2.48 -8.77
CA ILE A 94 6.47 2.25 -10.20
C ILE A 94 5.15 2.25 -10.97
N PRO A 95 5.14 2.61 -12.26
CA PRO A 95 3.99 2.45 -13.12
C PRO A 95 3.72 0.97 -13.44
N ALA A 96 2.51 0.68 -13.99
CA ALA A 96 2.17 -0.66 -14.43
C ALA A 96 3.20 -1.21 -15.45
N MET A 97 3.54 -2.48 -15.30
CA MET A 97 4.47 -3.19 -16.17
C MET A 97 3.71 -4.21 -17.03
N PRO A 98 4.20 -4.56 -18.23
CA PRO A 98 3.63 -5.65 -19.00
C PRO A 98 3.58 -6.96 -18.19
N VAL A 99 2.48 -7.70 -18.28
CA VAL A 99 2.31 -8.98 -17.57
C VAL A 99 3.47 -9.94 -17.87
N ALA A 100 3.86 -10.08 -19.14
CA ALA A 100 4.98 -10.95 -19.52
C ALA A 100 6.31 -10.62 -18.83
N THR A 101 6.53 -9.34 -18.46
CA THR A 101 7.73 -8.94 -17.70
C THR A 101 7.62 -9.37 -16.23
N VAL A 102 6.43 -9.23 -15.66
CA VAL A 102 6.19 -9.57 -14.25
C VAL A 102 6.18 -11.09 -14.03
N ASP A 103 5.67 -11.85 -15.00
CA ASP A 103 5.55 -13.30 -14.95
C ASP A 103 6.80 -14.05 -15.43
N GLU A 104 7.91 -13.36 -15.69
CA GLU A 104 9.15 -13.99 -16.14
C GLU A 104 9.68 -15.05 -15.15
N SER A 105 9.60 -14.76 -13.86
CA SER A 105 9.93 -15.69 -12.77
C SER A 105 9.29 -15.24 -11.45
N LEU A 106 9.22 -16.18 -10.49
CA LEU A 106 8.74 -15.88 -9.14
C LEU A 106 9.53 -14.74 -8.47
N ALA A 107 10.84 -14.69 -8.64
CA ALA A 107 11.69 -13.65 -8.07
C ALA A 107 11.37 -12.27 -8.67
N VAL A 108 11.16 -12.21 -9.99
CA VAL A 108 10.75 -11.00 -10.70
C VAL A 108 9.37 -10.56 -10.23
N TYR A 109 8.40 -11.48 -10.17
CA TYR A 109 7.06 -11.20 -9.65
C TYR A 109 7.09 -10.59 -8.23
N LEU A 110 7.81 -11.21 -7.30
CA LEU A 110 7.88 -10.75 -5.91
C LEU A 110 8.52 -9.35 -5.80
N ASN A 111 9.56 -9.07 -6.59
CA ASN A 111 10.20 -7.76 -6.62
C ASN A 111 9.24 -6.65 -7.11
N TYR A 112 8.49 -6.90 -8.19
CA TYR A 112 7.49 -5.94 -8.67
C TYR A 112 6.32 -5.81 -7.69
N ALA A 113 5.82 -6.91 -7.13
CA ALA A 113 4.74 -6.90 -6.15
C ALA A 113 5.10 -6.03 -4.94
N GLU A 114 6.32 -6.14 -4.41
CA GLU A 114 6.80 -5.29 -3.33
C GLU A 114 6.76 -3.80 -3.70
N GLN A 115 7.21 -3.43 -4.89
CA GLN A 115 7.23 -2.04 -5.33
C GLN A 115 5.83 -1.46 -5.55
N TYR A 116 4.86 -2.26 -6.01
CA TYR A 116 3.47 -1.81 -6.17
C TYR A 116 2.80 -1.48 -4.84
N ILE A 117 3.04 -2.27 -3.80
CA ILE A 117 2.37 -2.12 -2.50
C ILE A 117 3.15 -1.27 -1.49
N ALA A 118 4.38 -0.90 -1.78
CA ALA A 118 5.30 -0.32 -0.80
C ALA A 118 4.74 0.94 -0.11
N ASN A 119 4.16 1.86 -0.87
CA ASN A 119 3.64 3.11 -0.30
C ASN A 119 2.31 2.90 0.43
N SER A 120 1.41 2.07 -0.08
CA SER A 120 0.15 1.73 0.60
C SER A 120 0.38 0.91 1.88
N ASN A 121 1.42 0.07 1.92
CA ASN A 121 1.78 -0.67 3.12
C ASN A 121 2.18 0.23 4.30
N VAL A 122 2.73 1.41 4.05
CA VAL A 122 3.01 2.39 5.11
C VAL A 122 1.71 2.76 5.82
N GLY A 123 0.71 3.20 5.07
CA GLY A 123 -0.60 3.55 5.62
C GLY A 123 -1.27 2.38 6.33
N ASN A 124 -1.28 1.19 5.71
CA ASN A 124 -1.88 -0.02 6.29
C ASN A 124 -1.25 -0.40 7.63
N ARG A 125 0.07 -0.41 7.73
CA ARG A 125 0.80 -0.81 8.95
C ARG A 125 0.72 0.24 10.04
N LEU A 126 0.80 1.52 9.68
CA LEU A 126 0.74 2.62 10.65
C LEU A 126 -0.70 3.00 11.05
N GLY A 127 -1.72 2.39 10.42
CA GLY A 127 -3.12 2.63 10.75
C GLY A 127 -3.63 3.98 10.27
N LEU A 128 -3.08 4.49 9.16
CA LEU A 128 -3.52 5.74 8.55
C LEU A 128 -4.77 5.54 7.71
N CYS A 129 -5.58 6.57 7.54
CA CYS A 129 -6.62 6.61 6.53
C CYS A 129 -6.05 7.12 5.20
N GLY A 130 -6.41 6.50 4.07
CA GLY A 130 -5.81 6.82 2.77
C GLY A 130 -6.83 7.04 1.67
N LEU A 131 -6.51 7.96 0.74
CA LEU A 131 -7.28 8.22 -0.47
C LEU A 131 -6.30 8.29 -1.66
N SER A 132 -6.56 7.53 -2.71
CA SER A 132 -5.81 7.61 -3.96
C SER A 132 -6.62 8.35 -5.02
N LEU A 133 -6.00 9.34 -5.64
CA LEU A 133 -6.61 10.19 -6.68
C LEU A 133 -5.77 10.13 -7.94
N PRO A 134 -6.37 10.20 -9.14
CA PRO A 134 -5.61 10.35 -10.38
C PRO A 134 -4.88 11.70 -10.40
N CYS A 135 -3.60 11.71 -10.76
CA CYS A 135 -2.79 12.94 -10.77
C CYS A 135 -1.96 13.13 -12.05
N GLY A 136 -2.14 12.31 -13.04
CA GLY A 136 -1.44 12.44 -14.31
C GLY A 136 -1.16 11.11 -14.98
N PHE A 137 -0.27 11.17 -15.97
CA PHE A 137 0.15 10.03 -16.76
C PHE A 137 1.66 10.02 -16.93
N THR A 138 2.23 8.83 -17.08
CA THR A 138 3.61 8.68 -17.53
C THR A 138 3.75 9.15 -18.98
N SER A 139 4.99 9.29 -19.48
CA SER A 139 5.26 9.56 -20.89
C SER A 139 4.72 8.48 -21.85
N LYS A 140 4.39 7.29 -21.32
CA LYS A 140 3.77 6.19 -22.08
C LYS A 140 2.24 6.14 -21.95
N GLY A 141 1.61 7.14 -21.33
CA GLY A 141 0.15 7.19 -21.13
C GLY A 141 -0.37 6.31 -19.99
N LEU A 142 0.47 5.74 -19.14
CA LEU A 142 0.03 4.97 -17.98
C LEU A 142 -0.40 5.90 -16.84
N PRO A 143 -1.52 5.63 -16.15
CA PRO A 143 -2.03 6.49 -15.08
C PRO A 143 -1.11 6.49 -13.86
N ILE A 144 -1.08 7.63 -13.18
CA ILE A 144 -0.37 7.86 -11.92
C ILE A 144 -1.37 8.24 -10.85
N GLY A 145 -1.29 7.62 -9.68
CA GLY A 145 -2.11 7.93 -8.52
C GLY A 145 -1.33 8.77 -7.49
N LEU A 146 -1.98 9.79 -6.96
CA LEU A 146 -1.58 10.53 -5.77
C LEU A 146 -2.23 9.90 -4.55
N LEU A 147 -1.44 9.44 -3.59
CA LEU A 147 -1.92 8.90 -2.32
C LEU A 147 -1.86 9.99 -1.25
N LEU A 148 -3.01 10.25 -0.64
CA LEU A 148 -3.17 11.11 0.54
C LEU A 148 -3.31 10.19 1.75
N ASN A 149 -2.41 10.27 2.72
CA ASN A 149 -2.52 9.57 4.00
C ASN A 149 -2.79 10.58 5.11
N GLY A 150 -3.92 10.45 5.78
CA GLY A 150 -4.28 11.20 6.99
C GLY A 150 -3.98 10.41 8.25
N LYS A 151 -3.89 11.10 9.39
CA LYS A 151 -3.78 10.45 10.71
C LYS A 151 -4.95 9.51 10.96
N PRO A 152 -4.84 8.53 11.86
CA PRO A 152 -5.94 7.63 12.19
C PRO A 152 -7.24 8.39 12.50
N PHE A 153 -8.35 7.96 11.93
CA PHE A 153 -9.69 8.53 12.09
C PHE A 153 -9.84 9.98 11.58
N GLN A 154 -8.96 10.44 10.68
CA GLN A 154 -9.04 11.76 10.05
C GLN A 154 -9.53 11.68 8.59
N GLU A 155 -10.46 10.77 8.27
CA GLU A 155 -11.02 10.59 6.94
C GLU A 155 -11.62 11.87 6.39
N ALA A 156 -12.26 12.67 7.25
CA ALA A 156 -12.84 13.96 6.85
C ALA A 156 -11.78 14.95 6.32
N MET A 157 -10.56 14.95 6.90
CA MET A 157 -9.47 15.79 6.42
C MET A 157 -8.96 15.28 5.08
N VAL A 158 -8.74 13.97 4.93
CA VAL A 158 -8.30 13.35 3.67
C VAL A 158 -9.30 13.64 2.54
N LEU A 159 -10.60 13.48 2.80
CA LEU A 159 -11.66 13.78 1.83
C LEU A 159 -11.72 15.26 1.48
N ARG A 160 -11.53 16.17 2.45
CA ARG A 160 -11.48 17.62 2.19
C ARG A 160 -10.33 17.99 1.26
N VAL A 161 -9.12 17.49 1.52
CA VAL A 161 -7.94 17.73 0.67
C VAL A 161 -8.14 17.11 -0.70
N GLY A 162 -8.63 15.88 -0.77
CA GLY A 162 -8.93 15.19 -2.03
C GLY A 162 -9.96 15.95 -2.87
N TYR A 163 -11.05 16.40 -2.26
CA TYR A 163 -12.07 17.19 -2.94
C TYR A 163 -11.51 18.50 -3.48
N ALA A 164 -10.73 19.24 -2.69
CA ALA A 164 -10.10 20.48 -3.14
C ALA A 164 -9.16 20.24 -4.34
N TYR A 165 -8.41 19.14 -4.33
CA TYR A 165 -7.56 18.73 -5.43
C TYR A 165 -8.38 18.41 -6.70
N GLU A 166 -9.46 17.65 -6.58
CA GLU A 166 -10.34 17.31 -7.70
C GLU A 166 -11.02 18.54 -8.33
N GLN A 167 -11.39 19.57 -7.52
CA GLN A 167 -11.95 20.81 -8.04
C GLN A 167 -10.91 21.66 -8.80
N ALA A 168 -9.63 21.49 -8.53
CA ALA A 168 -8.54 22.23 -9.14
C ALA A 168 -7.89 21.52 -10.33
N THR A 169 -8.29 20.28 -10.62
CA THR A 169 -7.71 19.46 -11.68
C THR A 169 -8.80 18.80 -12.51
N ASN A 170 -8.43 18.37 -13.73
CA ASN A 170 -9.37 17.70 -14.63
C ASN A 170 -9.08 16.18 -14.76
N TRP A 171 -8.24 15.62 -13.88
CA TRP A 171 -7.83 14.22 -14.01
C TRP A 171 -8.99 13.23 -13.89
N LYS A 172 -10.02 13.56 -13.11
CA LYS A 172 -11.24 12.76 -12.97
C LYS A 172 -12.07 12.62 -14.25
N GLU A 173 -11.90 13.55 -15.20
CA GLU A 173 -12.60 13.55 -16.49
C GLU A 173 -11.86 12.70 -17.55
N VAL A 174 -10.63 12.27 -17.24
CA VAL A 174 -9.82 11.49 -18.19
C VAL A 174 -10.06 10.01 -17.94
N HIS A 175 -10.73 9.36 -18.88
CA HIS A 175 -11.05 7.93 -18.84
C HIS A 175 -10.19 7.15 -19.84
N PRO A 176 -9.80 5.90 -19.53
CA PRO A 176 -9.12 5.04 -20.50
C PRO A 176 -10.07 4.72 -21.66
N ASP A 177 -9.51 4.56 -22.86
CA ASP A 177 -10.25 3.99 -23.97
C ASP A 177 -10.48 2.50 -23.71
N LEU A 178 -11.72 2.10 -23.51
CA LEU A 178 -12.14 0.72 -23.27
C LEU A 178 -12.74 0.05 -24.49
N SER A 179 -12.67 0.66 -25.68
CA SER A 179 -13.22 0.11 -26.94
C SER A 179 -12.65 -1.27 -27.28
N TRP A 180 -11.45 -1.58 -26.81
CA TRP A 180 -10.78 -2.87 -26.98
C TRP A 180 -11.36 -3.99 -26.11
N ALA A 181 -12.11 -3.67 -25.06
CA ALA A 181 -12.61 -4.67 -24.08
C ALA A 181 -13.85 -5.43 -24.58
N GLY A 182 -14.45 -4.97 -25.69
CA GLY A 182 -15.70 -5.55 -26.23
C GLY A 182 -16.93 -5.22 -25.37
N GLU A 183 -18.11 -5.50 -25.91
CA GLU A 183 -19.38 -5.51 -25.18
C GLU A 183 -19.58 -6.83 -24.41
#